data_34a5e26d2c4f62bcc264635e4f781fa2
#
_entry.id   34a5e26d2c4f62bcc264635e4f781fa2
#
_cell.length_a   1.000
_cell.length_b   1.000
_cell.length_c   1.000
_cell.angle_alpha   90.00
_cell.angle_beta   90.00
_cell.angle_gamma   90.00
#
_symmetry.space_group_name_H-M   'P 1'
#
loop_
_entity.id
_entity.type
_entity.pdbx_description
1 polymer ?
#
loop_
_entity_poly.entity_id
_entity_poly.type
_entity_poly.pdbx_seq_one_letter_code
_entity_poly.pdbx_strand_id
1 'polypeptide(L)'
;MSHFPELDVIIKVVDLSKSHNVFKLYEDLKSYHIKTWINNAGFGNYDSVEHQNLKKVLEMLHLNIEALTILSSLYVRDYKDCEGAQLINVSSRGGYMMVPDAVTYCASKFYVSSFTEGLALELRENHNLLRAKVLAPAATKTEFGQIATDSDKYDYDEAFSKYHTSEEMAQFLIKLYQSNQTVGLVDVKTFEFHLSEPLFNH
;
A
#
# COMPACT_ATOMS: atom_id res chain seq x y z
N MET A 1 2.87 21.64 -13.84
CA MET A 1 4.32 21.96 -13.97
C MET A 1 5.04 21.21 -12.87
N SER A 2 6.11 20.50 -13.19
CA SER A 2 6.90 19.75 -12.19
C SER A 2 7.60 20.74 -11.26
N HIS A 3 7.46 20.54 -9.94
CA HIS A 3 8.23 21.31 -8.94
C HIS A 3 9.71 20.90 -8.92
N PHE A 4 10.08 19.83 -9.64
CA PHE A 4 11.42 19.26 -9.72
C PHE A 4 11.76 19.02 -11.20
N PRO A 5 12.15 20.05 -11.95
CA PRO A 5 12.38 19.96 -13.40
C PRO A 5 13.56 19.06 -13.81
N GLU A 6 14.46 18.74 -12.88
CA GLU A 6 15.59 17.81 -13.07
C GLU A 6 15.21 16.32 -12.93
N LEU A 7 13.98 16.01 -12.50
CA LEU A 7 13.54 14.61 -12.39
C LEU A 7 12.94 14.12 -13.71
N ASP A 8 13.47 12.99 -14.19
CA ASP A 8 12.86 12.26 -15.31
C ASP A 8 11.71 11.41 -14.80
N VAL A 9 10.49 11.73 -15.24
CA VAL A 9 9.26 11.05 -14.84
C VAL A 9 8.67 10.29 -16.01
N ILE A 10 8.69 8.95 -15.92
CA ILE A 10 8.10 8.07 -16.94
C ILE A 10 6.72 7.61 -16.46
N ILE A 11 5.68 7.94 -17.23
CA ILE A 11 4.29 7.56 -16.94
C ILE A 11 3.92 6.32 -17.77
N LYS A 12 3.45 5.26 -17.10
CA LYS A 12 2.86 4.07 -17.71
C LYS A 12 1.44 3.86 -17.17
N VAL A 13 0.44 3.95 -18.03
CA VAL A 13 -0.97 3.71 -17.66
C VAL A 13 -1.29 2.23 -17.89
N VAL A 14 -1.63 1.51 -16.82
CA VAL A 14 -1.87 0.07 -16.82
C VAL A 14 -3.03 -0.26 -15.89
N ASP A 15 -3.99 -1.07 -16.36
CA ASP A 15 -5.02 -1.66 -15.50
C ASP A 15 -4.44 -2.86 -14.74
N LEU A 16 -4.10 -2.63 -13.47
CA LEU A 16 -3.53 -3.64 -12.57
C LEU A 16 -4.57 -4.62 -12.01
N SER A 17 -5.87 -4.43 -12.27
CA SER A 17 -6.88 -5.43 -11.91
C SER A 17 -6.84 -6.67 -12.81
N LYS A 18 -5.98 -6.68 -13.83
CA LYS A 18 -5.80 -7.77 -14.79
C LYS A 18 -4.41 -8.36 -14.64
N SER A 19 -4.31 -9.60 -14.17
CA SER A 19 -3.04 -10.28 -13.86
C SER A 19 -2.04 -10.27 -15.03
N HIS A 20 -2.51 -10.46 -16.28
CA HIS A 20 -1.63 -10.42 -17.46
C HIS A 20 -0.96 -9.06 -17.66
N ASN A 21 -1.66 -7.96 -17.34
CA ASN A 21 -1.09 -6.61 -17.40
C ASN A 21 -0.04 -6.40 -16.31
N VAL A 22 -0.25 -6.99 -15.12
CA VAL A 22 0.68 -6.91 -13.99
C VAL A 22 2.02 -7.55 -14.36
N PHE A 23 1.99 -8.78 -14.90
CA PHE A 23 3.18 -9.46 -15.38
C PHE A 23 3.87 -8.68 -16.50
N LYS A 24 3.08 -8.19 -17.49
CA LYS A 24 3.62 -7.41 -18.59
C LYS A 24 4.29 -6.12 -18.11
N LEU A 25 3.67 -5.38 -17.19
CA LEU A 25 4.25 -4.17 -16.61
C LEU A 25 5.61 -4.47 -15.98
N TYR A 26 5.70 -5.53 -15.19
CA TYR A 26 6.96 -5.89 -14.54
C TYR A 26 8.05 -6.22 -15.57
N GLU A 27 7.73 -7.00 -16.60
CA GLU A 27 8.67 -7.32 -17.70
C GLU A 27 9.13 -6.06 -18.46
N ASP A 28 8.19 -5.13 -18.74
CA ASP A 28 8.51 -3.86 -19.43
C ASP A 28 9.42 -2.94 -18.60
N LEU A 29 9.50 -3.16 -17.28
CA LEU A 29 10.34 -2.39 -16.36
C LEU A 29 11.70 -3.02 -16.06
N LYS A 30 11.96 -4.25 -16.48
CA LYS A 30 13.22 -4.96 -16.18
C LYS A 30 14.47 -4.28 -16.71
N SER A 31 14.35 -3.44 -17.73
CA SER A 31 15.47 -2.66 -18.25
C SER A 31 15.96 -1.56 -17.30
N TYR A 32 15.13 -1.20 -16.30
CA TYR A 32 15.48 -0.22 -15.29
C TYR A 32 16.05 -0.90 -14.05
N HIS A 33 17.05 -0.27 -13.43
CA HIS A 33 17.55 -0.72 -12.13
C HIS A 33 16.72 -0.07 -11.03
N ILE A 34 15.69 -0.78 -10.55
CA ILE A 34 14.69 -0.23 -9.62
C ILE A 34 15.17 -0.44 -8.18
N LYS A 35 15.66 0.62 -7.53
CA LYS A 35 16.10 0.59 -6.13
C LYS A 35 14.93 0.54 -5.13
N THR A 36 13.78 1.10 -5.49
CA THR A 36 12.62 1.14 -4.60
C THR A 36 11.36 0.81 -5.39
N TRP A 37 10.63 -0.19 -4.91
CA TRP A 37 9.33 -0.57 -5.44
C TRP A 37 8.24 -0.21 -4.43
N ILE A 38 7.25 0.59 -4.84
CA ILE A 38 6.16 1.01 -3.98
C ILE A 38 4.84 0.53 -4.56
N ASN A 39 4.17 -0.41 -3.90
CA ASN A 39 2.81 -0.83 -4.22
C ASN A 39 1.83 0.08 -3.50
N ASN A 40 1.41 1.15 -4.16
CA ASN A 40 0.46 2.14 -3.61
C ASN A 40 -0.95 1.98 -4.19
N ALA A 41 -1.09 1.46 -5.41
CA ALA A 41 -2.38 1.32 -6.07
C ALA A 41 -3.35 0.45 -5.25
N GLY A 42 -4.55 0.96 -5.04
CA GLY A 42 -5.60 0.28 -4.27
C GLY A 42 -6.80 1.16 -4.05
N PHE A 43 -7.95 0.55 -3.82
CA PHE A 43 -9.17 1.27 -3.46
C PHE A 43 -9.97 0.51 -2.40
N GLY A 44 -10.99 1.17 -1.84
CA GLY A 44 -11.89 0.62 -0.83
C GLY A 44 -13.27 0.32 -1.38
N ASN A 45 -14.03 -0.46 -0.60
CA ASN A 45 -15.47 -0.63 -0.76
C ASN A 45 -16.09 -0.56 0.62
N TYR A 46 -16.92 0.47 0.84
CA TYR A 46 -17.60 0.71 2.11
C TYR A 46 -19.08 0.38 1.94
N ASP A 47 -19.42 -0.84 2.32
CA ASP A 47 -20.78 -1.35 2.34
C ASP A 47 -20.85 -2.59 3.24
N SER A 48 -22.04 -2.89 3.77
CA SER A 48 -22.25 -4.12 4.52
C SER A 48 -22.02 -5.34 3.60
N VAL A 49 -21.57 -6.45 4.18
CA VAL A 49 -21.23 -7.66 3.40
C VAL A 49 -22.42 -8.17 2.57
N GLU A 50 -23.65 -7.99 3.05
CA GLU A 50 -24.86 -8.43 2.38
C GLU A 50 -25.27 -7.55 1.16
N HIS A 51 -24.86 -6.26 1.16
CA HIS A 51 -25.26 -5.30 0.14
C HIS A 51 -24.13 -4.93 -0.83
N GLN A 52 -22.87 -5.31 -0.53
CA GLN A 52 -21.72 -4.92 -1.34
C GLN A 52 -21.83 -5.39 -2.81
N ASN A 53 -21.39 -4.53 -3.72
CA ASN A 53 -21.27 -4.87 -5.13
C ASN A 53 -20.11 -5.88 -5.33
N LEU A 54 -20.45 -7.16 -5.56
CA LEU A 54 -19.46 -8.22 -5.72
C LEU A 54 -18.50 -8.00 -6.89
N LYS A 55 -18.91 -7.35 -7.96
CA LYS A 55 -18.01 -7.01 -9.08
C LYS A 55 -16.91 -6.05 -8.60
N LYS A 56 -17.30 -4.97 -7.93
CA LYS A 56 -16.35 -3.99 -7.34
C LYS A 56 -15.45 -4.65 -6.31
N VAL A 57 -16.01 -5.52 -5.47
CA VAL A 57 -15.22 -6.28 -4.48
C VAL A 57 -14.16 -7.14 -5.15
N LEU A 58 -14.50 -7.88 -6.20
CA LEU A 58 -13.53 -8.71 -6.92
C LEU A 58 -12.44 -7.86 -7.60
N GLU A 59 -12.80 -6.74 -8.21
CA GLU A 59 -11.82 -5.80 -8.77
C GLU A 59 -10.89 -5.23 -7.68
N MET A 60 -11.44 -4.91 -6.49
CA MET A 60 -10.65 -4.48 -5.32
C MET A 60 -9.69 -5.58 -4.86
N LEU A 61 -10.13 -6.83 -4.76
CA LEU A 61 -9.28 -7.95 -4.34
C LEU A 61 -8.18 -8.24 -5.36
N HIS A 62 -8.50 -8.19 -6.65
CA HIS A 62 -7.50 -8.32 -7.72
C HIS A 62 -6.42 -7.23 -7.62
N LEU A 63 -6.81 -5.98 -7.37
CA LEU A 63 -5.84 -4.89 -7.25
C LEU A 63 -5.08 -4.93 -5.91
N ASN A 64 -5.82 -4.97 -4.78
CA ASN A 64 -5.23 -4.81 -3.46
C ASN A 64 -4.40 -6.03 -3.02
N ILE A 65 -4.73 -7.24 -3.50
CA ILE A 65 -4.10 -8.49 -3.11
C ILE A 65 -3.30 -9.11 -4.25
N GLU A 66 -3.95 -9.49 -5.34
CA GLU A 66 -3.32 -10.27 -6.40
C GLU A 66 -2.18 -9.50 -7.08
N ALA A 67 -2.46 -8.27 -7.55
CA ALA A 67 -1.45 -7.46 -8.22
C ALA A 67 -0.26 -7.14 -7.29
N LEU A 68 -0.56 -6.75 -6.04
CA LEU A 68 0.47 -6.50 -5.03
C LEU A 68 1.34 -7.74 -4.78
N THR A 69 0.72 -8.91 -4.64
CA THR A 69 1.43 -10.17 -4.41
C THR A 69 2.35 -10.51 -5.58
N ILE A 70 1.84 -10.41 -6.82
CA ILE A 70 2.62 -10.68 -8.03
C ILE A 70 3.83 -9.75 -8.11
N LEU A 71 3.60 -8.43 -8.01
CA LEU A 71 4.66 -7.42 -8.13
C LEU A 71 5.70 -7.55 -7.01
N SER A 72 5.25 -7.76 -5.78
CA SER A 72 6.15 -7.98 -4.64
C SER A 72 7.01 -9.24 -4.84
N SER A 73 6.40 -10.36 -5.24
CA SER A 73 7.11 -11.63 -5.44
C SER A 73 8.13 -11.55 -6.57
N LEU A 74 7.78 -10.89 -7.67
CA LEU A 74 8.69 -10.67 -8.79
C LEU A 74 9.86 -9.77 -8.39
N TYR A 75 9.58 -8.68 -7.66
CA TYR A 75 10.60 -7.77 -7.18
C TYR A 75 11.55 -8.43 -6.17
N VAL A 76 11.02 -9.19 -5.20
CA VAL A 76 11.84 -9.99 -4.25
C VAL A 76 12.74 -10.96 -4.99
N ARG A 77 12.21 -11.71 -5.95
CA ARG A 77 12.99 -12.68 -6.75
C ARG A 77 14.21 -12.03 -7.41
N ASP A 78 14.03 -10.83 -7.97
CA ASP A 78 15.07 -10.17 -8.77
C ASP A 78 16.00 -9.27 -7.91
N TYR A 79 15.55 -8.80 -6.72
CA TYR A 79 16.27 -7.79 -5.91
C TYR A 79 16.57 -8.19 -4.46
N LYS A 80 16.26 -9.42 -4.02
CA LYS A 80 16.47 -9.83 -2.62
C LYS A 80 17.90 -9.64 -2.10
N ASP A 81 18.89 -9.78 -2.96
CA ASP A 81 20.31 -9.66 -2.63
C ASP A 81 20.91 -8.31 -3.10
N CYS A 82 20.08 -7.35 -3.49
CA CYS A 82 20.51 -6.03 -3.95
C CYS A 82 20.61 -5.06 -2.76
N GLU A 83 21.83 -4.57 -2.48
CA GLU A 83 22.07 -3.62 -1.40
C GLU A 83 21.29 -2.31 -1.62
N GLY A 84 20.59 -1.87 -0.58
CA GLY A 84 19.78 -0.65 -0.59
C GLY A 84 18.44 -0.78 -1.31
N ALA A 85 18.10 -1.97 -1.85
CA ALA A 85 16.77 -2.20 -2.41
C ALA A 85 15.69 -2.19 -1.34
N GLN A 86 14.54 -1.57 -1.63
CA GLN A 86 13.41 -1.51 -0.73
C GLN A 86 12.08 -1.81 -1.46
N LEU A 87 11.25 -2.62 -0.82
CA LEU A 87 9.86 -2.86 -1.19
C LEU A 87 8.97 -2.20 -0.14
N ILE A 88 8.08 -1.30 -0.55
CA ILE A 88 7.13 -0.65 0.36
C ILE A 88 5.71 -0.94 -0.12
N ASN A 89 4.94 -1.61 0.72
CA ASN A 89 3.54 -1.89 0.46
C ASN A 89 2.66 -0.93 1.26
N VAL A 90 1.68 -0.28 0.60
CA VAL A 90 0.75 0.61 1.27
C VAL A 90 -0.49 -0.17 1.72
N SER A 91 -0.55 -0.42 3.02
CA SER A 91 -1.70 -1.00 3.69
C SER A 91 -2.71 0.10 4.09
N SER A 92 -3.21 0.05 5.28
CA SER A 92 -4.13 0.99 5.92
C SER A 92 -4.17 0.73 7.42
N ARG A 93 -4.69 1.65 8.21
CA ARG A 93 -5.13 1.30 9.57
C ARG A 93 -6.15 0.17 9.57
N GLY A 94 -7.00 0.07 8.53
CA GLY A 94 -7.86 -1.08 8.29
C GLY A 94 -7.15 -2.42 8.11
N GLY A 95 -5.82 -2.42 7.98
CA GLY A 95 -4.98 -3.63 7.99
C GLY A 95 -4.50 -4.05 9.39
N TYR A 96 -4.90 -3.32 10.44
CA TYR A 96 -4.56 -3.57 11.86
C TYR A 96 -5.76 -3.41 12.78
N MET A 97 -6.93 -3.08 12.25
CA MET A 97 -8.19 -2.99 13.00
C MET A 97 -9.37 -3.27 12.08
N MET A 98 -10.46 -3.74 12.67
CA MET A 98 -11.71 -3.97 11.95
C MET A 98 -12.58 -2.71 11.94
N VAL A 99 -13.22 -2.44 10.79
CA VAL A 99 -14.16 -1.34 10.61
C VAL A 99 -15.47 -1.93 10.07
N PRO A 100 -16.62 -1.75 10.75
CA PRO A 100 -17.93 -2.09 10.23
C PRO A 100 -18.15 -1.46 8.85
N ASP A 101 -18.91 -2.10 7.98
CA ASP A 101 -19.19 -1.69 6.60
C ASP A 101 -17.95 -1.53 5.69
N ALA A 102 -16.78 -1.97 6.18
CA ALA A 102 -15.54 -2.04 5.41
C ALA A 102 -14.86 -3.42 5.54
N VAL A 103 -15.64 -4.47 5.83
CA VAL A 103 -15.11 -5.79 6.21
C VAL A 103 -14.16 -6.36 5.16
N THR A 104 -14.60 -6.41 3.90
CA THR A 104 -13.79 -6.97 2.80
C THR A 104 -12.56 -6.11 2.50
N TYR A 105 -12.69 -4.78 2.60
CA TYR A 105 -11.56 -3.87 2.47
C TYR A 105 -10.53 -4.10 3.58
N CYS A 106 -10.97 -4.12 4.86
CA CYS A 106 -10.08 -4.40 5.98
C CYS A 106 -9.37 -5.74 5.81
N ALA A 107 -10.09 -6.80 5.43
CA ALA A 107 -9.50 -8.11 5.17
C ALA A 107 -8.41 -8.05 4.09
N SER A 108 -8.63 -7.28 2.99
CA SER A 108 -7.60 -7.07 1.97
C SER A 108 -6.36 -6.34 2.52
N LYS A 109 -6.56 -5.38 3.42
CA LYS A 109 -5.47 -4.62 4.02
C LYS A 109 -4.75 -5.38 5.15
N PHE A 110 -5.45 -6.26 5.88
CA PHE A 110 -4.81 -7.25 6.78
C PHE A 110 -3.90 -8.18 6.00
N TYR A 111 -4.34 -8.64 4.82
CA TYR A 111 -3.47 -9.42 3.93
C TYR A 111 -2.18 -8.65 3.62
N VAL A 112 -2.27 -7.39 3.18
CA VAL A 112 -1.10 -6.56 2.85
C VAL A 112 -0.16 -6.40 4.05
N SER A 113 -0.71 -6.12 5.24
CA SER A 113 0.08 -5.96 6.46
C SER A 113 0.79 -7.26 6.84
N SER A 114 0.04 -8.36 6.95
CA SER A 114 0.58 -9.67 7.32
C SER A 114 1.59 -10.19 6.30
N PHE A 115 1.27 -10.08 5.00
CA PHE A 115 2.19 -10.45 3.92
C PHE A 115 3.51 -9.69 4.00
N THR A 116 3.46 -8.37 4.21
CA THR A 116 4.66 -7.54 4.18
C THR A 116 5.52 -7.73 5.44
N GLU A 117 4.90 -7.83 6.62
CA GLU A 117 5.63 -8.10 7.85
C GLU A 117 6.24 -9.51 7.85
N GLY A 118 5.48 -10.52 7.39
CA GLY A 118 6.00 -11.88 7.20
C GLY A 118 7.16 -11.94 6.21
N LEU A 119 7.04 -11.24 5.08
CA LEU A 119 8.14 -11.12 4.11
C LEU A 119 9.38 -10.43 4.73
N ALA A 120 9.20 -9.39 5.54
CA ALA A 120 10.31 -8.73 6.21
C ALA A 120 11.06 -9.67 7.16
N LEU A 121 10.34 -10.54 7.86
CA LEU A 121 10.93 -11.59 8.72
C LEU A 121 11.67 -12.62 7.89
N GLU A 122 11.04 -13.16 6.84
CA GLU A 122 11.64 -14.16 5.94
C GLU A 122 12.95 -13.65 5.31
N LEU A 123 12.96 -12.41 4.80
CA LEU A 123 14.15 -11.80 4.22
C LEU A 123 15.29 -11.65 5.26
N ARG A 124 14.96 -11.32 6.50
CA ARG A 124 15.93 -11.24 7.62
C ARG A 124 16.51 -12.61 7.96
N GLU A 125 15.68 -13.61 8.12
CA GLU A 125 16.11 -14.99 8.45
C GLU A 125 17.01 -15.57 7.36
N ASN A 126 16.73 -15.26 6.09
CA ASN A 126 17.53 -15.67 4.95
C ASN A 126 18.76 -14.79 4.69
N HIS A 127 19.03 -13.79 5.54
CA HIS A 127 20.15 -12.84 5.40
C HIS A 127 20.14 -12.07 4.08
N ASN A 128 18.96 -11.86 3.48
CA ASN A 128 18.82 -11.06 2.26
C ASN A 128 18.98 -9.56 2.53
N LEU A 129 19.39 -8.81 1.51
CA LEU A 129 19.71 -7.38 1.62
C LEU A 129 18.49 -6.48 1.39
N LEU A 130 17.49 -6.96 0.64
CA LEU A 130 16.23 -6.25 0.40
C LEU A 130 15.48 -6.03 1.71
N ARG A 131 14.91 -4.85 1.87
CA ARG A 131 14.05 -4.51 3.02
C ARG A 131 12.60 -4.38 2.57
N ALA A 132 11.72 -5.19 3.14
CA ALA A 132 10.27 -5.05 2.98
C ALA A 132 9.69 -4.19 4.11
N LYS A 133 8.83 -3.24 3.75
CA LYS A 133 8.22 -2.27 4.68
C LYS A 133 6.74 -2.07 4.35
N VAL A 134 5.95 -1.77 5.36
CA VAL A 134 4.52 -1.47 5.23
C VAL A 134 4.20 -0.09 5.78
N LEU A 135 3.53 0.74 4.96
CA LEU A 135 2.92 1.98 5.40
C LEU A 135 1.44 1.75 5.68
N ALA A 136 0.96 2.14 6.84
CA ALA A 136 -0.43 2.00 7.25
C ALA A 136 -1.06 3.37 7.55
N PRO A 137 -1.57 4.08 6.51
CA PRO A 137 -2.27 5.33 6.65
C PRO A 137 -3.55 5.21 7.47
N ALA A 138 -3.90 6.27 8.21
CA ALA A 138 -5.27 6.54 8.65
C ALA A 138 -6.02 7.33 7.56
N ALA A 139 -7.12 8.00 7.93
CA ALA A 139 -7.87 8.84 7.00
C ALA A 139 -6.94 9.87 6.34
N THR A 140 -6.92 9.88 5.01
CA THR A 140 -6.08 10.77 4.21
C THR A 140 -6.94 11.40 3.11
N LYS A 141 -6.95 12.73 3.04
CA LYS A 141 -7.77 13.47 2.08
C LYS A 141 -7.24 13.26 0.66
N THR A 142 -7.96 12.45 -0.10
CA THR A 142 -7.69 12.08 -1.49
C THR A 142 -9.03 11.71 -2.17
N GLU A 143 -9.00 11.24 -3.40
CA GLU A 143 -10.20 10.68 -4.08
C GLU A 143 -10.64 9.33 -3.51
N PHE A 144 -9.89 8.75 -2.55
CA PHE A 144 -10.18 7.42 -2.00
C PHE A 144 -11.58 7.31 -1.40
N GLY A 145 -12.04 8.32 -0.65
CA GLY A 145 -13.36 8.33 -0.03
C GLY A 145 -14.49 8.26 -1.06
N GLN A 146 -14.37 9.03 -2.15
CA GLN A 146 -15.34 9.03 -3.26
C GLN A 146 -15.43 7.63 -3.91
N ILE A 147 -14.29 7.03 -4.20
CA ILE A 147 -14.22 5.70 -4.82
C ILE A 147 -14.76 4.62 -3.87
N ALA A 148 -14.43 4.70 -2.58
CA ALA A 148 -14.84 3.71 -1.59
C ALA A 148 -16.36 3.69 -1.35
N THR A 149 -17.01 4.84 -1.48
CA THR A 149 -18.45 5.02 -1.20
C THR A 149 -19.32 5.14 -2.45
N ASP A 150 -18.72 5.02 -3.66
CA ASP A 150 -19.41 5.28 -4.94
C ASP A 150 -20.13 6.63 -4.98
N SER A 151 -19.52 7.67 -4.41
CA SER A 151 -20.11 9.00 -4.29
C SER A 151 -19.30 10.02 -5.08
N ASP A 152 -19.97 10.89 -5.84
CA ASP A 152 -19.33 12.00 -6.56
C ASP A 152 -18.78 13.06 -5.60
N LYS A 153 -19.28 13.09 -4.35
CA LYS A 153 -18.86 14.01 -3.30
C LYS A 153 -18.62 13.24 -2.02
N TYR A 154 -17.43 13.40 -1.48
CA TYR A 154 -17.07 12.86 -0.18
C TYR A 154 -16.46 13.97 0.66
N ASP A 155 -17.13 14.35 1.74
CA ASP A 155 -16.66 15.40 2.64
C ASP A 155 -15.88 14.78 3.80
N TYR A 156 -14.55 15.01 3.79
CA TYR A 156 -13.66 14.53 4.83
C TYR A 156 -13.89 15.24 6.18
N ASP A 157 -14.35 16.50 6.17
CA ASP A 157 -14.60 17.27 7.39
C ASP A 157 -15.87 16.77 8.11
N GLU A 158 -16.84 16.22 7.36
CA GLU A 158 -18.01 15.56 7.92
C GLU A 158 -17.71 14.12 8.38
N ALA A 159 -16.89 13.38 7.60
CA ALA A 159 -16.63 11.96 7.82
C ALA A 159 -15.63 11.69 8.96
N PHE A 160 -14.69 12.60 9.19
CA PHE A 160 -13.59 12.40 10.14
C PHE A 160 -13.33 13.66 10.97
N SER A 161 -13.12 13.48 12.26
CA SER A 161 -12.68 14.58 13.15
C SER A 161 -11.25 15.05 12.85
N LYS A 162 -10.42 14.18 12.28
CA LYS A 162 -9.04 14.43 11.85
C LYS A 162 -8.69 13.56 10.65
N TYR A 163 -7.86 14.07 9.76
CA TYR A 163 -7.27 13.35 8.65
C TYR A 163 -5.94 14.00 8.27
N HIS A 164 -5.12 13.31 7.47
CA HIS A 164 -3.90 13.87 6.90
C HIS A 164 -4.12 14.29 5.44
N THR A 165 -3.25 15.16 4.95
CA THR A 165 -3.13 15.46 3.52
C THR A 165 -2.28 14.39 2.82
N SER A 166 -2.34 14.38 1.48
CA SER A 166 -1.46 13.52 0.66
C SER A 166 0.01 13.85 0.84
N GLU A 167 0.33 15.15 1.04
CA GLU A 167 1.70 15.64 1.26
C GLU A 167 2.25 15.15 2.60
N GLU A 168 1.45 15.21 3.69
CA GLU A 168 1.85 14.68 4.99
C GLU A 168 2.09 13.18 4.92
N MET A 169 1.23 12.45 4.21
CA MET A 169 1.41 11.01 4.01
C MET A 169 2.65 10.67 3.19
N ALA A 170 2.98 11.47 2.19
CA ALA A 170 4.23 11.34 1.45
C ALA A 170 5.45 11.57 2.35
N GLN A 171 5.39 12.52 3.30
CA GLN A 171 6.45 12.72 4.28
C GLN A 171 6.60 11.52 5.23
N PHE A 172 5.49 10.88 5.63
CA PHE A 172 5.54 9.66 6.44
C PHE A 172 6.15 8.49 5.67
N LEU A 173 5.84 8.35 4.38
CA LEU A 173 6.48 7.35 3.52
C LEU A 173 7.99 7.59 3.42
N ILE A 174 8.43 8.84 3.26
CA ILE A 174 9.86 9.18 3.24
C ILE A 174 10.53 8.85 4.58
N LYS A 175 9.89 9.16 5.72
CA LYS A 175 10.41 8.79 7.04
C LYS A 175 10.54 7.27 7.19
N LEU A 176 9.55 6.50 6.75
CA LEU A 176 9.61 5.04 6.74
C LEU A 176 10.75 4.54 5.84
N TYR A 177 10.85 5.06 4.61
CA TYR A 177 11.92 4.73 3.67
C TYR A 177 13.31 4.91 4.27
N GLN A 178 13.55 6.05 4.94
CA GLN A 178 14.84 6.39 5.54
C GLN A 178 15.14 5.63 6.82
N SER A 179 14.14 5.04 7.47
CA SER A 179 14.30 4.31 8.73
C SER A 179 14.79 2.87 8.49
N ASN A 180 15.17 2.20 9.59
CA ASN A 180 15.44 0.76 9.61
C ASN A 180 14.19 -0.05 10.03
N GLN A 181 13.07 0.60 10.30
CA GLN A 181 11.85 -0.02 10.79
C GLN A 181 11.04 -0.65 9.65
N THR A 182 10.27 -1.67 9.98
CA THR A 182 9.41 -2.40 9.05
C THR A 182 8.06 -1.74 8.87
N VAL A 183 7.48 -1.21 9.94
CA VAL A 183 6.12 -0.67 9.96
C VAL A 183 6.14 0.84 10.17
N GLY A 184 5.45 1.57 9.30
CA GLY A 184 5.08 2.96 9.50
C GLY A 184 3.57 3.07 9.64
N LEU A 185 3.08 3.47 10.79
CA LEU A 185 1.66 3.41 11.14
C LEU A 185 1.18 4.72 11.73
N VAL A 186 0.01 5.19 11.29
CA VAL A 186 -0.67 6.34 11.89
C VAL A 186 -1.61 5.85 13.00
N ASP A 187 -1.45 6.35 14.22
CA ASP A 187 -2.37 6.08 15.32
C ASP A 187 -3.72 6.77 15.08
N VAL A 188 -4.84 6.04 15.22
CA VAL A 188 -6.19 6.58 14.93
C VAL A 188 -6.73 7.51 16.01
N LYS A 189 -6.12 7.53 17.20
CA LYS A 189 -6.56 8.38 18.32
C LYS A 189 -5.78 9.69 18.36
N THR A 190 -4.44 9.58 18.22
CA THR A 190 -3.56 10.75 18.28
C THR A 190 -3.30 11.36 16.91
N PHE A 191 -3.48 10.60 15.84
CA PHE A 191 -3.08 10.91 14.46
C PHE A 191 -1.56 11.12 14.29
N GLU A 192 -0.78 10.63 15.24
CA GLU A 192 0.68 10.65 15.14
C GLU A 192 1.18 9.48 14.30
N PHE A 193 2.27 9.72 13.58
CA PHE A 193 2.96 8.69 12.82
C PHE A 193 4.03 8.01 13.66
N HIS A 194 3.99 6.70 13.74
CA HIS A 194 4.93 5.87 14.49
C HIS A 194 5.65 4.89 13.58
N LEU A 195 6.92 4.66 13.87
CA LEU A 195 7.76 3.65 13.24
C LEU A 195 7.98 2.50 14.23
N SER A 196 7.89 1.26 13.77
CA SER A 196 8.09 0.08 14.61
C SER A 196 8.66 -1.12 13.85
N GLU A 197 9.14 -2.10 14.58
CA GLU A 197 9.34 -3.48 14.13
C GLU A 197 7.99 -4.12 13.78
N PRO A 198 7.97 -5.34 13.19
CA PRO A 198 6.73 -6.06 12.92
C PRO A 198 5.80 -6.12 14.13
N LEU A 199 4.50 -5.91 13.89
CA LEU A 199 3.46 -5.87 14.92
C LEU A 199 2.75 -7.21 15.10
N PHE A 200 2.73 -8.04 14.05
CA PHE A 200 2.17 -9.39 14.15
C PHE A 200 3.18 -10.31 14.86
N ASN A 201 2.68 -11.06 15.85
CA ASN A 201 3.48 -12.06 16.56
C ASN A 201 3.88 -13.21 15.63
N HIS A 202 5.06 -13.73 15.81
CA HIS A 202 5.63 -14.90 15.12
C HIS A 202 6.18 -15.90 16.12
#